data_25653b8872bde4a97bf8710eaa91bca2
#
_entry.id   25653b8872bde4a97bf8710eaa91bca2
#
_cell.length_a   1.000
_cell.length_b   1.000
_cell.length_c   1.000
_cell.angle_alpha   90.00
_cell.angle_beta   90.00
_cell.angle_gamma   90.00
#
_symmetry.space_group_name_H-M   'P 1'
#
loop_
_entity.id
_entity.type
_entity.pdbx_description
1 polymer ?
#
loop_
_entity_poly.entity_id
_entity_poly.type
_entity_poly.pdbx_seq_one_letter_code
_entity_poly.pdbx_strand_id
1 'polypeptide(L)'
;KYKSELGAWTGDTQGHEYIHKNEKFDYLFKEIKKKVIEYLNVLNVDSEKIDIYIQRSWATISNNKESIATHSHLQSHISFAYYLKKNPTDAKLIFYDQNKYNEILPGLFDSKTIKQKKIVKAVDFNNAPSIFVEANEGDIIIFPSKTIHGTDPSVTNNDRISLSADIILVAKETESLEHLMPPIQNWEKI
;
A
#
# COMPACT_ATOMS: atom_id res chain seq x y z
N LYS A 1 4.36 24.56 3.01
CA LYS A 1 3.69 23.72 1.99
C LYS A 1 4.74 23.22 1.03
N TYR A 2 5.37 22.09 1.32
CA TYR A 2 6.25 21.43 0.36
C TYR A 2 5.41 20.42 -0.45
N LYS A 3 4.85 20.89 -1.55
CA LYS A 3 4.46 20.04 -2.66
C LYS A 3 5.65 20.07 -3.63
N SER A 4 6.29 18.93 -3.92
CA SER A 4 7.15 18.87 -5.09
C SER A 4 6.25 19.18 -6.31
N GLU A 5 6.73 19.89 -7.30
CA GLU A 5 5.90 20.31 -8.45
C GLU A 5 5.19 19.16 -9.17
N LEU A 6 5.62 17.91 -8.94
CA LEU A 6 5.07 16.69 -9.53
C LEU A 6 4.59 15.65 -8.49
N GLY A 7 4.58 15.99 -7.21
CA GLY A 7 4.12 15.10 -6.14
C GLY A 7 2.64 15.27 -5.84
N ALA A 8 1.92 14.17 -5.66
CA ALA A 8 0.56 14.19 -5.16
C ALA A 8 0.50 14.81 -3.76
N TRP A 9 -0.63 15.40 -3.40
CA TRP A 9 -0.88 15.82 -2.03
C TRP A 9 -1.20 14.60 -1.16
N THR A 10 -0.53 14.45 -0.02
CA THR A 10 -0.76 13.38 0.94
C THR A 10 -1.01 13.95 2.33
N GLY A 11 -2.11 13.54 2.97
CA GLY A 11 -2.55 14.09 4.24
C GLY A 11 -1.59 13.80 5.40
N ASP A 12 -0.90 12.66 5.39
CA ASP A 12 0.06 12.25 6.42
C ASP A 12 1.26 13.19 6.53
N THR A 13 1.70 13.77 5.41
CA THR A 13 2.78 14.76 5.41
C THR A 13 2.30 16.18 5.75
N GLN A 14 1.00 16.38 5.93
CA GLN A 14 0.37 17.67 6.18
C GLN A 14 -0.34 17.74 7.55
N GLY A 15 -0.15 16.73 8.41
CA GLY A 15 -0.78 16.66 9.72
C GLY A 15 -2.24 16.17 9.70
N HIS A 16 -2.64 15.47 8.66
CA HIS A 16 -3.99 14.91 8.47
C HIS A 16 -3.97 13.38 8.40
N GLU A 17 -3.35 12.75 9.42
CA GLU A 17 -3.11 11.30 9.44
C GLU A 17 -4.07 10.48 10.32
N TYR A 18 -5.22 11.05 10.69
CA TYR A 18 -6.20 10.36 11.56
C TYR A 18 -7.63 10.42 11.02
N ILE A 19 -7.82 10.21 9.71
CA ILE A 19 -9.15 10.22 9.08
C ILE A 19 -10.06 9.16 9.72
N HIS A 20 -9.52 8.01 10.14
CA HIS A 20 -10.27 6.95 10.81
C HIS A 20 -10.91 7.36 12.14
N LYS A 21 -10.53 8.51 12.71
CA LYS A 21 -11.16 9.09 13.91
C LYS A 21 -12.28 10.07 13.61
N ASN A 22 -12.57 10.32 12.35
CA ASN A 22 -13.65 11.21 11.94
C ASN A 22 -14.93 10.40 11.71
N GLU A 23 -15.97 10.67 12.48
CA GLU A 23 -17.26 9.97 12.47
C GLU A 23 -17.89 9.84 11.08
N LYS A 24 -17.62 10.78 10.17
CA LYS A 24 -18.11 10.72 8.78
C LYS A 24 -17.57 9.50 8.03
N PHE A 25 -16.48 8.91 8.48
CA PHE A 25 -15.84 7.74 7.87
C PHE A 25 -16.07 6.44 8.66
N ASP A 26 -16.81 6.45 9.77
CA ASP A 26 -17.02 5.29 10.64
C ASP A 26 -17.53 4.07 9.87
N TYR A 27 -18.54 4.26 9.01
CA TYR A 27 -19.08 3.18 8.20
C TYR A 27 -18.00 2.59 7.26
N LEU A 28 -17.24 3.44 6.59
CA LEU A 28 -16.20 3.00 5.67
C LEU A 28 -15.11 2.21 6.39
N PHE A 29 -14.60 2.72 7.52
CA PHE A 29 -13.55 2.02 8.27
C PHE A 29 -14.05 0.72 8.91
N LYS A 30 -15.33 0.60 9.23
CA LYS A 30 -15.96 -0.66 9.64
C LYS A 30 -15.93 -1.69 8.52
N GLU A 31 -16.23 -1.30 7.29
CA GLU A 31 -16.14 -2.21 6.13
C GLU A 31 -14.68 -2.54 5.78
N ILE A 32 -13.77 -1.57 5.83
CA ILE A 32 -12.33 -1.80 5.64
C ILE A 32 -11.79 -2.82 6.66
N LYS A 33 -12.20 -2.74 7.93
CA LYS A 33 -11.81 -3.73 8.95
C LYS A 33 -12.21 -5.15 8.55
N LYS A 34 -13.40 -5.35 7.99
CA LYS A 34 -13.82 -6.67 7.49
C LYS A 34 -12.90 -7.15 6.36
N LYS A 35 -12.53 -6.27 5.43
CA LYS A 35 -11.62 -6.60 4.33
C LYS A 35 -10.21 -6.94 4.80
N VAL A 36 -9.73 -6.30 5.85
CA VAL A 36 -8.45 -6.66 6.48
C VAL A 36 -8.52 -8.06 7.10
N ILE A 37 -9.61 -8.40 7.76
CA ILE A 37 -9.82 -9.75 8.31
C ILE A 37 -9.90 -10.79 7.17
N GLU A 38 -10.62 -10.50 6.08
CA GLU A 38 -10.65 -11.35 4.90
C GLU A 38 -9.24 -11.57 4.32
N TYR A 39 -8.43 -10.52 4.25
CA TYR A 39 -7.03 -10.61 3.81
C TYR A 39 -6.19 -11.52 4.71
N LEU A 40 -6.33 -11.40 6.04
CA LEU A 40 -5.66 -12.30 6.99
C LEU A 40 -6.10 -13.76 6.80
N ASN A 41 -7.39 -13.99 6.56
CA ASN A 41 -7.92 -15.34 6.27
C ASN A 41 -7.33 -15.94 4.99
N VAL A 42 -7.14 -15.13 3.93
CA VAL A 42 -6.46 -15.56 2.69
C VAL A 42 -5.01 -16.00 2.97
N LEU A 43 -4.37 -15.37 3.94
CA LEU A 43 -3.02 -15.74 4.40
C LEU A 43 -3.02 -16.88 5.44
N ASN A 44 -4.17 -17.48 5.75
CA ASN A 44 -4.35 -18.49 6.81
C ASN A 44 -3.90 -18.01 8.20
N VAL A 45 -4.04 -16.71 8.47
CA VAL A 45 -3.74 -16.13 9.79
C VAL A 45 -5.01 -16.15 10.64
N ASP A 46 -4.91 -16.73 11.83
CA ASP A 46 -5.98 -16.76 12.82
C ASP A 46 -6.16 -15.38 13.46
N SER A 47 -7.15 -14.63 12.99
CA SER A 47 -7.45 -13.27 13.47
C SER A 47 -7.94 -13.23 14.91
N GLU A 48 -8.39 -14.36 15.49
CA GLU A 48 -8.81 -14.43 16.89
C GLU A 48 -7.61 -14.32 17.86
N LYS A 49 -6.40 -14.59 17.38
CA LYS A 49 -5.16 -14.51 18.16
C LYS A 49 -4.42 -13.19 18.02
N ILE A 50 -4.96 -12.25 17.22
CA ILE A 50 -4.30 -11.00 16.86
C ILE A 50 -5.26 -9.84 17.10
N ASP A 51 -4.75 -8.77 17.71
CA ASP A 51 -5.39 -7.47 17.74
C ASP A 51 -4.92 -6.64 16.53
N ILE A 52 -5.86 -5.96 15.89
CA ILE A 52 -5.64 -5.17 14.68
C ILE A 52 -5.85 -3.70 15.02
N TYR A 53 -4.81 -2.87 14.83
CA TYR A 53 -4.86 -1.44 15.11
C TYR A 53 -4.57 -0.63 13.85
N ILE A 54 -5.39 0.39 13.58
CA ILE A 54 -5.04 1.43 12.62
C ILE A 54 -4.14 2.43 13.32
N GLN A 55 -2.90 2.52 12.86
CA GLN A 55 -1.90 3.45 13.40
C GLN A 55 -2.12 4.86 12.86
N ARG A 56 -2.26 4.99 11.53
CA ARG A 56 -2.52 6.22 10.80
C ARG A 56 -3.44 5.94 9.63
N SER A 57 -4.14 6.98 9.18
CA SER A 57 -4.91 6.92 7.93
C SER A 57 -5.04 8.32 7.33
N TRP A 58 -4.88 8.44 6.02
CA TRP A 58 -4.86 9.73 5.33
C TRP A 58 -5.47 9.65 3.95
N ALA A 59 -5.84 10.81 3.42
CA ALA A 59 -6.23 10.95 2.02
C ALA A 59 -5.01 11.31 1.17
N THR A 60 -5.03 10.83 -0.05
CA THR A 60 -4.10 11.24 -1.11
C THR A 60 -4.90 11.78 -2.29
N ILE A 61 -4.51 12.94 -2.79
CA ILE A 61 -5.12 13.59 -3.94
C ILE A 61 -4.03 13.77 -4.99
N SER A 62 -4.25 13.24 -6.18
CA SER A 62 -3.36 13.42 -7.32
C SER A 62 -4.12 13.89 -8.55
N ASN A 63 -3.48 14.79 -9.29
CA ASN A 63 -3.98 15.38 -10.52
C ASN A 63 -2.96 15.18 -11.66
N ASN A 64 -3.19 15.81 -12.81
CA ASN A 64 -2.35 15.68 -14.01
C ASN A 64 -0.86 15.81 -13.71
N LYS A 65 -0.06 14.86 -14.20
CA LYS A 65 1.38 14.70 -14.02
C LYS A 65 1.85 14.42 -12.59
N GLU A 66 0.94 14.39 -11.62
CA GLU A 66 1.29 14.09 -10.24
C GLU A 66 1.38 12.58 -10.00
N SER A 67 2.33 12.17 -9.18
CA SER A 67 2.55 10.78 -8.79
C SER A 67 2.92 10.67 -7.32
N ILE A 68 2.87 9.46 -6.80
CA ILE A 68 3.45 9.08 -5.51
C ILE A 68 4.80 8.44 -5.78
N ALA A 69 5.86 9.00 -5.21
CA ALA A 69 7.20 8.45 -5.32
C ALA A 69 7.25 7.01 -4.76
N THR A 70 8.14 6.21 -5.30
CA THR A 70 8.36 4.83 -4.86
C THR A 70 8.83 4.80 -3.41
N HIS A 71 8.13 4.05 -2.56
CA HIS A 71 8.37 3.92 -1.13
C HIS A 71 7.80 2.63 -0.56
N SER A 72 8.06 2.38 0.73
CA SER A 72 7.40 1.36 1.55
C SER A 72 7.13 1.93 2.95
N HIS A 73 6.28 1.28 3.72
CA HIS A 73 5.96 1.70 5.09
C HIS A 73 6.69 0.79 6.08
N LEU A 74 7.69 1.34 6.77
CA LEU A 74 8.57 0.56 7.65
C LEU A 74 8.01 0.35 9.06
N GLN A 75 7.04 1.18 9.47
CA GLN A 75 6.47 1.20 10.82
C GLN A 75 5.16 0.42 10.96
N SER A 76 4.71 -0.26 9.91
CA SER A 76 3.44 -0.98 9.89
C SER A 76 3.56 -2.35 9.24
N HIS A 77 2.54 -3.19 9.38
CA HIS A 77 2.53 -4.57 8.89
C HIS A 77 1.67 -4.72 7.63
N ILE A 78 0.53 -4.05 7.60
CA ILE A 78 -0.41 -4.04 6.48
C ILE A 78 -0.70 -2.59 6.09
N SER A 79 -0.73 -2.33 4.80
CA SER A 79 -1.19 -1.07 4.22
C SER A 79 -2.31 -1.34 3.22
N PHE A 80 -3.12 -0.33 2.97
CA PHE A 80 -4.11 -0.40 1.91
C PHE A 80 -4.22 0.93 1.14
N ALA A 81 -4.77 0.85 -0.05
CA ALA A 81 -5.27 1.97 -0.84
C ALA A 81 -6.73 1.71 -1.21
N TYR A 82 -7.65 2.54 -0.70
CA TYR A 82 -9.06 2.55 -1.06
C TYR A 82 -9.35 3.72 -1.99
N TYR A 83 -9.99 3.49 -3.12
CA TYR A 83 -10.23 4.52 -4.12
C TYR A 83 -11.60 5.17 -3.95
N LEU A 84 -11.64 6.38 -3.36
CA LEU A 84 -12.85 7.19 -3.23
C LEU A 84 -13.31 7.79 -4.54
N LYS A 85 -12.35 8.16 -5.40
CA LYS A 85 -12.61 8.72 -6.72
C LYS A 85 -11.49 8.28 -7.66
N LYS A 86 -11.84 7.56 -8.69
CA LYS A 86 -10.89 7.06 -9.68
C LYS A 86 -11.56 6.79 -11.02
N ASN A 87 -11.00 7.37 -12.08
CA ASN A 87 -11.37 7.02 -13.45
C ASN A 87 -10.44 5.90 -13.98
N PRO A 88 -10.86 5.13 -14.96
CA PRO A 88 -10.04 4.02 -15.52
C PRO A 88 -8.66 4.46 -16.04
N THR A 89 -8.56 5.70 -16.52
CA THR A 89 -7.33 6.27 -17.09
C THR A 89 -6.47 7.03 -16.07
N ASP A 90 -6.90 7.14 -14.81
CA ASP A 90 -6.11 7.78 -13.75
C ASP A 90 -4.90 6.91 -13.38
N ALA A 91 -3.90 7.55 -12.74
CA ALA A 91 -2.68 6.92 -12.27
C ALA A 91 -2.92 5.58 -11.55
N LYS A 92 -2.15 4.55 -11.93
CA LYS A 92 -2.21 3.20 -11.39
C LYS A 92 -1.27 3.02 -10.22
N LEU A 93 -1.63 2.15 -9.30
CA LEU A 93 -0.72 1.66 -8.27
C LEU A 93 0.27 0.69 -8.91
N ILE A 94 1.54 0.82 -8.57
CA ILE A 94 2.61 -0.04 -9.07
C ILE A 94 3.29 -0.70 -7.88
N PHE A 95 3.40 -2.02 -7.92
CA PHE A 95 4.26 -2.80 -7.03
C PHE A 95 5.56 -3.14 -7.74
N TYR A 96 6.68 -3.01 -7.03
CA TYR A 96 8.02 -3.29 -7.55
C TYR A 96 8.59 -4.55 -6.92
N ASP A 97 9.09 -5.46 -7.77
CA ASP A 97 9.84 -6.62 -7.29
C ASP A 97 11.29 -6.23 -6.97
N GLN A 98 11.62 -6.25 -5.67
CA GLN A 98 12.98 -5.97 -5.21
C GLN A 98 13.87 -7.20 -5.22
N ASN A 99 13.29 -8.37 -5.04
CA ASN A 99 14.05 -9.58 -4.80
C ASN A 99 14.50 -10.27 -6.09
N LYS A 100 13.79 -10.02 -7.20
CA LYS A 100 14.10 -10.57 -8.53
C LYS A 100 14.43 -12.08 -8.46
N TYR A 101 13.65 -12.85 -7.75
CA TYR A 101 13.93 -14.25 -7.43
C TYR A 101 14.24 -15.13 -8.66
N ASN A 102 13.67 -14.82 -9.81
CA ASN A 102 13.89 -15.55 -11.06
C ASN A 102 14.97 -14.92 -11.95
N GLU A 103 15.68 -13.90 -11.48
CA GLU A 103 16.74 -13.26 -12.24
C GLU A 103 18.00 -14.16 -12.29
N ILE A 104 18.07 -15.03 -13.27
CA ILE A 104 19.20 -15.97 -13.47
C ILE A 104 20.48 -15.29 -13.99
N LEU A 105 20.38 -14.08 -14.47
CA LEU A 105 21.48 -13.24 -14.92
C LEU A 105 21.23 -11.79 -14.51
N PRO A 106 22.14 -11.11 -13.80
CA PRO A 106 21.95 -9.73 -13.38
C PRO A 106 21.59 -8.80 -14.54
N GLY A 107 20.51 -8.05 -14.38
CA GLY A 107 19.98 -7.11 -15.38
C GLY A 107 19.15 -7.75 -16.49
N LEU A 108 18.92 -9.07 -16.48
CA LEU A 108 18.15 -9.76 -17.51
C LEU A 108 16.72 -9.21 -17.62
N PHE A 109 16.08 -8.94 -16.49
CA PHE A 109 14.70 -8.44 -16.41
C PHE A 109 14.60 -6.93 -16.19
N ASP A 110 15.69 -6.19 -16.33
CA ASP A 110 15.61 -4.73 -16.30
C ASP A 110 14.84 -4.21 -17.52
N SER A 111 14.03 -3.19 -17.28
CA SER A 111 13.19 -2.59 -18.33
C SER A 111 13.98 -2.15 -19.56
N LYS A 112 15.24 -1.73 -19.39
CA LYS A 112 16.16 -1.40 -20.50
C LYS A 112 16.52 -2.64 -21.32
N THR A 113 16.87 -3.75 -20.66
CA THR A 113 17.20 -5.03 -21.32
C THR A 113 15.99 -5.61 -22.07
N ILE A 114 14.81 -5.59 -21.43
CA ILE A 114 13.56 -6.03 -22.05
C ILE A 114 13.24 -5.23 -23.31
N LYS A 115 13.26 -3.89 -23.21
CA LYS A 115 12.84 -3.00 -24.30
C LYS A 115 13.85 -2.95 -25.46
N GLN A 116 15.15 -2.86 -25.15
CA GLN A 116 16.17 -2.61 -26.16
C GLN A 116 16.74 -3.88 -26.79
N LYS A 117 16.93 -4.94 -26.02
CA LYS A 117 17.61 -6.15 -26.50
C LYS A 117 16.64 -7.26 -26.93
N LYS A 118 15.38 -7.18 -26.53
CA LYS A 118 14.34 -8.19 -26.85
C LYS A 118 14.73 -9.63 -26.48
N ILE A 119 15.60 -9.78 -25.47
CA ILE A 119 16.02 -11.11 -24.98
C ILE A 119 14.84 -11.80 -24.31
N VAL A 120 14.01 -11.04 -23.58
CA VAL A 120 12.78 -11.53 -22.96
C VAL A 120 11.64 -11.44 -24.00
N LYS A 121 11.03 -12.57 -24.32
CA LYS A 121 10.00 -12.67 -25.36
C LYS A 121 8.66 -12.06 -24.92
N ALA A 122 8.31 -12.22 -23.65
CA ALA A 122 7.11 -11.67 -23.03
C ALA A 122 7.39 -11.34 -21.57
N VAL A 123 6.70 -10.31 -21.04
CA VAL A 123 6.75 -9.94 -19.62
C VAL A 123 5.50 -10.49 -18.97
N ASP A 124 5.68 -11.27 -17.91
CA ASP A 124 4.62 -11.86 -17.11
C ASP A 124 4.99 -11.86 -15.61
N PHE A 125 4.19 -12.50 -14.79
CA PHE A 125 4.38 -12.58 -13.34
C PHE A 125 5.77 -13.14 -12.95
N ASN A 126 6.39 -14.00 -13.75
CA ASN A 126 7.67 -14.63 -13.40
C ASN A 126 8.89 -13.72 -13.63
N ASN A 127 8.76 -12.69 -14.44
CA ASN A 127 9.89 -11.86 -14.89
C ASN A 127 9.61 -10.35 -14.88
N ALA A 128 8.41 -9.94 -14.48
CA ALA A 128 8.05 -8.53 -14.43
C ALA A 128 8.83 -7.80 -13.32
N PRO A 129 9.54 -6.72 -13.62
CA PRO A 129 10.20 -5.91 -12.60
C PRO A 129 9.20 -5.10 -11.76
N SER A 130 7.97 -4.98 -12.24
CA SER A 130 6.88 -4.28 -11.57
C SER A 130 5.53 -4.75 -12.07
N ILE A 131 4.52 -4.63 -11.22
CA ILE A 131 3.13 -5.01 -11.52
C ILE A 131 2.26 -3.76 -11.40
N PHE A 132 1.51 -3.45 -12.45
CA PHE A 132 0.48 -2.41 -12.44
C PHE A 132 -0.82 -3.01 -11.92
N VAL A 133 -1.36 -2.42 -10.85
CA VAL A 133 -2.61 -2.88 -10.25
C VAL A 133 -3.77 -2.12 -10.89
N GLU A 134 -4.64 -2.85 -11.55
CA GLU A 134 -5.91 -2.29 -12.02
C GLU A 134 -6.87 -2.18 -10.83
N ALA A 135 -7.40 -0.99 -10.62
CA ALA A 135 -8.39 -0.72 -9.58
C ALA A 135 -9.39 0.31 -10.09
N ASN A 136 -10.63 0.18 -9.67
CA ASN A 136 -11.72 1.10 -9.96
C ASN A 136 -12.08 1.93 -8.73
N GLU A 137 -12.95 2.90 -8.91
CA GLU A 137 -13.60 3.58 -7.80
C GLU A 137 -14.38 2.58 -6.94
N GLY A 138 -14.22 2.66 -5.63
CA GLY A 138 -14.78 1.72 -4.66
C GLY A 138 -13.92 0.50 -4.34
N ASP A 139 -12.85 0.23 -5.11
CA ASP A 139 -11.94 -0.88 -4.83
C ASP A 139 -11.00 -0.58 -3.67
N ILE A 140 -10.64 -1.61 -2.93
CA ILE A 140 -9.58 -1.59 -1.92
C ILE A 140 -8.49 -2.60 -2.30
N ILE A 141 -7.24 -2.14 -2.31
CA ILE A 141 -6.05 -2.97 -2.50
C ILE A 141 -5.32 -3.05 -1.17
N ILE A 142 -5.20 -4.28 -0.63
CA ILE A 142 -4.53 -4.54 0.66
C ILE A 142 -3.23 -5.30 0.39
N PHE A 143 -2.14 -4.90 1.04
CA PHE A 143 -0.81 -5.47 0.81
C PHE A 143 0.08 -5.36 2.04
N PRO A 144 1.14 -6.19 2.16
CA PRO A 144 2.13 -6.04 3.21
C PRO A 144 2.81 -4.67 3.13
N SER A 145 2.91 -3.94 4.23
CA SER A 145 3.47 -2.58 4.27
C SER A 145 4.90 -2.47 3.75
N LYS A 146 5.68 -3.56 3.85
CA LYS A 146 7.04 -3.65 3.31
C LYS A 146 7.11 -3.68 1.77
N THR A 147 5.97 -3.90 1.10
CA THR A 147 5.92 -3.93 -0.38
C THR A 147 6.27 -2.56 -0.93
N ILE A 148 7.30 -2.51 -1.78
CA ILE A 148 7.68 -1.27 -2.44
C ILE A 148 6.65 -0.95 -3.51
N HIS A 149 6.12 0.26 -3.43
CA HIS A 149 5.06 0.72 -4.30
C HIS A 149 5.14 2.23 -4.57
N GLY A 150 4.40 2.64 -5.57
CA GLY A 150 4.24 4.04 -5.96
C GLY A 150 3.09 4.15 -6.96
N THR A 151 2.99 5.28 -7.64
CA THR A 151 2.05 5.42 -8.75
C THR A 151 2.76 5.96 -9.98
N ASP A 152 2.27 5.59 -11.18
CA ASP A 152 2.65 6.33 -12.38
C ASP A 152 2.07 7.76 -12.34
N PRO A 153 2.62 8.68 -13.16
CA PRO A 153 2.06 10.01 -13.28
C PRO A 153 0.64 9.95 -13.87
N SER A 154 -0.29 10.71 -13.27
CA SER A 154 -1.63 10.85 -13.83
C SER A 154 -1.57 11.54 -15.18
N VAL A 155 -2.38 11.08 -16.13
CA VAL A 155 -2.51 11.69 -17.46
C VAL A 155 -3.81 12.47 -17.63
N THR A 156 -4.60 12.58 -16.57
CA THR A 156 -5.90 13.24 -16.57
C THR A 156 -5.89 14.52 -15.74
N ASN A 157 -6.76 15.45 -16.04
CA ASN A 157 -6.98 16.66 -15.24
C ASN A 157 -8.00 16.45 -14.11
N ASN A 158 -8.45 15.22 -13.91
CA ASN A 158 -9.39 14.88 -12.84
C ASN A 158 -8.62 14.52 -11.57
N ASP A 159 -9.16 14.92 -10.43
CA ASP A 159 -8.63 14.48 -9.16
C ASP A 159 -8.90 12.99 -8.97
N ARG A 160 -7.85 12.22 -8.73
CA ARG A 160 -7.92 10.88 -8.15
C ARG A 160 -7.78 11.02 -6.64
N ILE A 161 -8.72 10.45 -5.89
CA ILE A 161 -8.72 10.51 -4.43
C ILE A 161 -8.68 9.09 -3.89
N SER A 162 -7.68 8.79 -3.09
CA SER A 162 -7.59 7.52 -2.35
C SER A 162 -7.43 7.77 -0.85
N LEU A 163 -7.90 6.80 -0.06
CA LEU A 163 -7.60 6.71 1.37
C LEU A 163 -6.59 5.60 1.59
N SER A 164 -5.60 5.87 2.41
CA SER A 164 -4.58 4.91 2.81
C SER A 164 -4.53 4.81 4.33
N ALA A 165 -4.04 3.69 4.85
CA ALA A 165 -3.75 3.54 6.26
C ALA A 165 -2.59 2.58 6.50
N ASP A 166 -1.95 2.78 7.64
CA ASP A 166 -0.97 1.90 8.25
C ASP A 166 -1.63 1.11 9.37
N ILE A 167 -1.53 -0.22 9.29
CA ILE A 167 -2.13 -1.16 10.23
C ILE A 167 -1.02 -1.97 10.88
N ILE A 168 -1.10 -2.09 12.21
CA ILE A 168 -0.24 -2.98 12.98
C ILE A 168 -1.04 -4.16 13.52
N LEU A 169 -0.39 -5.31 13.55
CA LEU A 169 -0.88 -6.55 14.11
C LEU A 169 -0.12 -6.81 15.41
N VAL A 170 -0.85 -7.08 16.47
CA VAL A 170 -0.31 -7.30 17.81
C VAL A 170 -0.80 -8.65 18.28
N ALA A 171 0.10 -9.53 18.72
CA ALA A 171 -0.32 -10.79 19.30
C ALA A 171 -1.04 -10.56 20.63
N LYS A 172 -2.14 -11.28 20.87
CA LYS A 172 -2.83 -11.25 22.17
C LYS A 172 -2.01 -11.93 23.27
N GLU A 173 -1.23 -12.94 22.88
CA GLU A 173 -0.31 -13.69 23.76
C GLU A 173 1.03 -13.83 23.04
N THR A 174 2.12 -13.65 23.76
CA THR A 174 3.49 -13.70 23.22
C THR A 174 4.38 -14.72 23.90
N GLU A 175 3.83 -15.58 24.74
CA GLU A 175 4.61 -16.66 25.34
C GLU A 175 5.28 -17.51 24.26
N SER A 176 6.61 -17.63 24.35
CA SER A 176 7.46 -18.33 23.37
C SER A 176 7.52 -17.70 21.97
N LEU A 177 7.12 -16.44 21.79
CA LEU A 177 7.07 -15.74 20.50
C LEU A 177 7.92 -14.45 20.54
N GLU A 178 9.21 -14.55 20.23
CA GLU A 178 10.16 -13.43 20.34
C GLU A 178 9.95 -12.31 19.32
N HIS A 179 9.37 -12.62 18.15
CA HIS A 179 9.36 -11.70 17.03
C HIS A 179 8.00 -11.03 16.77
N LEU A 180 6.97 -11.40 17.52
CA LEU A 180 5.66 -10.77 17.39
C LEU A 180 5.57 -9.57 18.35
N MET A 181 4.86 -8.55 17.90
CA MET A 181 4.61 -7.34 18.68
C MET A 181 3.76 -7.67 19.90
N PRO A 182 4.23 -7.38 21.13
CA PRO A 182 3.48 -7.70 22.35
C PRO A 182 2.25 -6.80 22.50
N PRO A 183 1.27 -7.22 23.33
CA PRO A 183 0.06 -6.46 23.59
C PRO A 183 0.34 -5.01 24.02
N ILE A 184 -0.30 -4.06 23.34
CA ILE A 184 -0.05 -2.61 23.53
C ILE A 184 -0.35 -2.15 24.97
N GLN A 185 -1.32 -2.78 25.63
CA GLN A 185 -1.67 -2.46 27.02
C GLN A 185 -0.51 -2.70 28.00
N ASN A 186 0.50 -3.46 27.61
CA ASN A 186 1.69 -3.73 28.42
C ASN A 186 2.86 -2.77 28.11
N TRP A 187 2.66 -1.81 27.21
CA TRP A 187 3.70 -0.83 26.87
C TRP A 187 3.72 0.29 27.89
N GLU A 188 4.91 0.70 28.26
CA GLU A 188 5.12 1.80 29.18
C GLU A 188 5.83 2.97 28.49
N LYS A 189 5.31 4.16 28.69
CA LYS A 189 5.97 5.38 28.22
C LYS A 189 7.08 5.75 29.21
N ILE A 190 8.31 5.80 28.71
CA ILE A 190 9.50 6.26 29.46
C ILE A 190 9.71 7.76 29.26
#